data_98da7265519372b52d3cedb46dec6bda
#
_entry.id   98da7265519372b52d3cedb46dec6bda
#
_cell.length_a   1.000
_cell.length_b   1.000
_cell.length_c   1.000
_cell.angle_alpha   90.00
_cell.angle_beta   90.00
_cell.angle_gamma   90.00
#
_symmetry.space_group_name_H-M   'P 1'
#
loop_
_entity.id
_entity.type
_entity.pdbx_description
1 polymer ?
#
loop_
_entity_poly.entity_id
_entity_poly.type
_entity_poly.pdbx_seq_one_letter_code
_entity_poly.pdbx_strand_id
1 'polypeptide(L)'
;MKEEKDILNRDVEIPEVVFRKADAALNQIRANTGSTKATRKVTRIQGRIHHVQAAAVACAVLIGAGGITATAAVIHHLWSRGMQANIQATEEQQKNLTDQGMVTQFDQAYTSANSDLTGMEVTSEGITVKPMEMIADGHFVHLSFQVEGYDLPDGEEPFFETVKVYTGDEETAEDSFVNMNGSFYNGIICDENGNPAYEDGTPLTADENGTTIERYKAEDGTLEYVMTLYKPDPEESLLGQMLHVQMENLGTVNKTMFMNGIEGTWSFDIPVSGKDAAQTYELNAPLENVNVTVLSAALSPISVRVDYEVTGEIQAQEDDNGLPEVGGVVLKDGSRMLYLLDGGQIGYQDDTHAYEISSFDRVIDVDQVQSLLF
;
A
#
# COMPACT_ATOMS: atom_id res chain seq x y z
N MET A 1 -24.65 -2.22 33.54
CA MET A 1 -24.31 -0.93 32.94
C MET A 1 -23.29 -0.14 33.78
N LYS A 2 -22.36 -0.81 34.47
CA LYS A 2 -21.25 -0.19 35.21
C LYS A 2 -19.90 -0.89 34.98
N GLU A 3 -19.87 -2.02 34.30
CA GLU A 3 -18.64 -2.82 34.07
C GLU A 3 -17.96 -2.52 32.72
N GLU A 4 -18.66 -1.95 31.72
CA GLU A 4 -18.07 -1.66 30.42
C GLU A 4 -17.19 -0.40 30.36
N LYS A 5 -17.27 0.49 31.34
CA LYS A 5 -16.42 1.70 31.42
C LYS A 5 -15.02 1.47 31.96
N ASP A 6 -14.77 0.32 32.55
CA ASP A 6 -13.48 0.02 33.20
C ASP A 6 -12.45 -0.60 32.26
N ILE A 7 -12.86 -1.01 31.05
CA ILE A 7 -11.96 -1.63 30.06
C ILE A 7 -11.19 -0.55 29.27
N LEU A 8 -11.79 0.63 29.10
CA LEU A 8 -11.18 1.75 28.33
C LEU A 8 -10.18 2.60 29.17
N ASN A 9 -10.08 2.38 30.48
CA ASN A 9 -9.19 3.10 31.38
C ASN A 9 -8.04 2.24 31.94
N ARG A 10 -7.69 1.13 31.31
CA ARG A 10 -6.46 0.43 31.66
C ARG A 10 -5.30 1.09 30.92
N ASP A 11 -4.40 1.73 31.68
CA ASP A 11 -3.09 2.12 31.20
C ASP A 11 -2.39 0.85 30.66
N VAL A 12 -2.32 0.74 29.33
CA VAL A 12 -1.51 -0.29 28.67
C VAL A 12 -0.08 0.21 28.76
N GLU A 13 0.75 -0.43 29.57
CA GLU A 13 2.19 -0.17 29.56
C GLU A 13 2.74 -0.57 28.20
N ILE A 14 3.00 0.43 27.35
CA ILE A 14 3.65 0.23 26.07
C ILE A 14 5.12 -0.12 26.34
N PRO A 15 5.64 -1.25 25.88
CA PRO A 15 7.02 -1.64 26.11
C PRO A 15 8.00 -0.56 25.62
N GLU A 16 9.05 -0.30 26.39
CA GLU A 16 10.06 0.75 26.11
C GLU A 16 10.74 0.56 24.73
N VAL A 17 10.74 -0.66 24.20
CA VAL A 17 11.23 -0.98 22.86
C VAL A 17 10.42 -0.29 21.75
N VAL A 18 9.12 -0.06 21.95
CA VAL A 18 8.23 0.62 21.01
C VAL A 18 8.62 2.10 20.93
N PHE A 19 8.85 2.75 22.08
CA PHE A 19 9.30 4.15 22.11
C PHE A 19 10.68 4.30 21.47
N ARG A 20 11.62 3.39 21.70
CA ARG A 20 12.94 3.45 21.07
C ARG A 20 12.91 3.28 19.55
N LYS A 21 12.01 2.42 19.04
CA LYS A 21 11.83 2.25 17.59
C LYS A 21 11.15 3.47 16.95
N ALA A 22 10.17 4.05 17.60
CA ALA A 22 9.54 5.29 17.15
C ALA A 22 10.54 6.47 17.14
N ASP A 23 11.35 6.62 18.20
CA ASP A 23 12.39 7.65 18.27
C ASP A 23 13.51 7.44 17.23
N ALA A 24 13.86 6.21 16.90
CA ALA A 24 14.85 5.90 15.87
C ALA A 24 14.30 6.28 14.47
N ALA A 25 13.04 5.96 14.19
CA ALA A 25 12.38 6.33 12.94
C ALA A 25 12.25 7.85 12.78
N LEU A 26 11.86 8.56 13.85
CA LEU A 26 11.78 10.03 13.87
C LEU A 26 13.15 10.70 13.67
N ASN A 27 14.21 10.14 14.23
CA ASN A 27 15.56 10.67 14.05
C ASN A 27 16.08 10.44 12.62
N GLN A 28 15.69 9.36 11.98
CA GLN A 28 16.02 9.06 10.59
C GLN A 28 15.34 10.04 9.62
N ILE A 29 14.07 10.36 9.88
CA ILE A 29 13.31 11.38 9.14
C ILE A 29 13.96 12.77 9.31
N ARG A 30 14.38 13.13 10.53
CA ARG A 30 15.06 14.40 10.80
C ARG A 30 16.44 14.52 10.14
N ALA A 31 17.15 13.42 9.98
CA ALA A 31 18.46 13.39 9.31
C ALA A 31 18.34 13.62 7.79
N ASN A 32 17.25 13.17 7.18
CA ASN A 32 16.99 13.32 5.74
C ASN A 32 16.38 14.69 5.36
N THR A 33 15.91 15.51 6.31
CA THR A 33 15.28 16.82 6.05
C THR A 33 16.26 18.00 6.10
N GLY A 34 17.55 17.78 6.09
CA GLY A 34 18.59 18.79 6.04
C GLY A 34 18.72 19.45 4.67
N SER A 35 18.09 20.61 4.51
CA SER A 35 18.31 21.62 3.45
C SER A 35 17.43 21.53 2.21
N THR A 36 16.33 22.28 2.19
CA THR A 36 16.06 23.27 1.12
C THR A 36 14.95 24.25 1.52
N LYS A 37 15.05 25.48 1.01
CA LYS A 37 14.24 26.65 1.38
C LYS A 37 12.81 26.57 0.82
N ALA A 38 11.89 26.98 1.67
CA ALA A 38 10.53 27.48 1.44
C ALA A 38 9.95 27.45 0.02
N THR A 39 9.16 26.44 -0.24
CA THR A 39 8.01 26.45 -1.15
C THR A 39 6.82 25.87 -0.40
N ARG A 40 5.59 26.39 -0.60
CA ARG A 40 4.37 25.99 0.10
C ARG A 40 4.34 24.48 0.34
N LYS A 41 4.20 24.07 1.60
CA LYS A 41 4.26 22.67 2.03
C LYS A 41 3.02 21.93 1.51
N VAL A 42 3.18 21.19 0.43
CA VAL A 42 2.40 19.95 0.27
C VAL A 42 2.95 19.02 1.32
N THR A 43 2.19 18.72 2.35
CA THR A 43 2.58 17.72 3.34
C THR A 43 2.36 16.36 2.68
N ARG A 44 3.41 15.84 2.05
CA ARG A 44 3.41 14.44 1.63
C ARG A 44 3.29 13.61 2.89
N ILE A 45 2.19 12.93 3.05
CA ILE A 45 2.17 11.72 3.86
C ILE A 45 2.93 10.69 3.00
N GLN A 46 4.26 10.73 3.09
CA GLN A 46 5.01 9.53 2.79
C GLN A 46 4.43 8.51 3.75
N GLY A 47 3.76 7.49 3.20
CA GLY A 47 3.23 6.41 4.00
C GLY A 47 4.34 6.03 4.98
N ARG A 48 4.10 6.29 6.25
CA ARG A 48 5.03 5.88 7.28
C ARG A 48 5.05 4.38 7.19
N ILE A 49 6.08 3.88 6.55
CA ILE A 49 6.39 2.46 6.53
C ILE A 49 6.63 2.05 7.98
N HIS A 50 5.57 1.75 8.65
CA HIS A 50 5.60 0.98 9.90
C HIS A 50 5.49 -0.49 9.50
N HIS A 51 6.51 -1.02 8.81
CA HIS A 51 6.55 -2.40 8.33
C HIS A 51 6.29 -3.46 9.41
N VAL A 52 6.35 -3.10 10.67
CA VAL A 52 6.11 -4.03 11.78
C VAL A 52 4.87 -3.66 12.61
N GLN A 53 4.39 -2.43 12.51
CA GLN A 53 3.23 -1.98 13.30
C GLN A 53 1.93 -1.91 12.49
N ALA A 54 1.99 -1.74 11.17
CA ALA A 54 0.80 -1.79 10.33
C ALA A 54 0.17 -3.19 10.33
N ALA A 55 1.00 -4.26 10.29
CA ALA A 55 0.49 -5.62 10.41
C ALA A 55 -0.22 -5.90 11.74
N ALA A 56 0.16 -5.22 12.82
CA ALA A 56 -0.45 -5.43 14.14
C ALA A 56 -1.71 -4.59 14.40
N VAL A 57 -1.96 -3.54 13.61
CA VAL A 57 -3.09 -2.61 13.83
C VAL A 57 -4.16 -2.73 12.76
N ALA A 58 -3.80 -3.07 11.52
CA ALA A 58 -4.76 -3.20 10.41
C ALA A 58 -5.70 -4.41 10.55
N CYS A 59 -5.37 -5.34 11.42
CA CYS A 59 -6.04 -6.63 11.49
C CYS A 59 -7.26 -6.73 12.41
N ALA A 60 -7.74 -5.67 12.97
CA ALA A 60 -8.80 -5.75 13.97
C ALA A 60 -10.19 -5.46 13.42
N VAL A 61 -10.71 -6.09 12.41
CA VAL A 61 -12.16 -6.32 12.26
C VAL A 61 -12.51 -6.96 10.90
N LEU A 62 -12.45 -8.25 10.82
CA LEU A 62 -13.28 -9.03 9.91
C LEU A 62 -14.24 -9.89 10.74
N ILE A 63 -15.19 -9.27 11.44
CA ILE A 63 -16.32 -9.98 12.02
C ILE A 63 -17.59 -9.38 11.42
N GLY A 64 -18.06 -9.98 10.35
CA GLY A 64 -19.35 -9.63 9.79
C GLY A 64 -19.62 -10.32 8.46
N ALA A 65 -20.28 -11.48 8.52
CA ALA A 65 -21.07 -12.09 7.46
C ALA A 65 -20.34 -12.48 6.15
N GLY A 66 -19.72 -13.61 6.19
CA GLY A 66 -19.24 -14.34 5.02
C GLY A 66 -18.10 -15.28 5.47
N GLY A 67 -18.45 -16.36 6.18
CA GLY A 67 -17.47 -17.28 6.71
C GLY A 67 -16.53 -17.79 5.62
N ILE A 68 -15.32 -17.25 5.58
CA ILE A 68 -14.20 -17.92 4.92
C ILE A 68 -13.78 -19.02 5.89
N THR A 69 -14.30 -20.22 5.69
CA THR A 69 -13.76 -21.40 6.33
C THR A 69 -12.40 -21.66 5.69
N ALA A 70 -11.33 -21.16 6.30
CA ALA A 70 -9.98 -21.55 5.95
C ALA A 70 -9.78 -23.02 6.31
N THR A 71 -10.19 -23.91 5.43
CA THR A 71 -9.49 -25.18 5.32
C THR A 71 -8.13 -24.81 4.72
N ALA A 72 -7.04 -25.32 5.28
CA ALA A 72 -5.71 -25.31 4.67
C ALA A 72 -5.72 -26.16 3.38
N ALA A 73 -6.49 -25.71 2.40
CA ALA A 73 -6.38 -26.10 1.03
C ALA A 73 -5.34 -25.15 0.41
N VAL A 74 -4.43 -25.68 -0.35
CA VAL A 74 -3.58 -24.89 -1.25
C VAL A 74 -4.53 -24.02 -2.06
N ILE A 75 -4.74 -22.78 -1.62
CA ILE A 75 -5.56 -21.82 -2.33
C ILE A 75 -4.70 -21.44 -3.53
N HIS A 76 -5.13 -21.81 -4.71
CA HIS A 76 -4.56 -21.29 -5.94
C HIS A 76 -4.95 -19.81 -6.02
N HIS A 77 -4.13 -18.95 -5.44
CA HIS A 77 -4.30 -17.50 -5.58
C HIS A 77 -4.18 -17.15 -7.07
N LEU A 78 -5.11 -16.33 -7.55
CA LEU A 78 -5.02 -15.76 -8.90
C LEU A 78 -3.91 -14.71 -8.96
N TRP A 79 -3.56 -14.12 -7.82
CA TRP A 79 -2.51 -13.13 -7.63
C TRP A 79 -1.28 -13.75 -6.96
N SER A 80 -0.14 -13.10 -7.13
CA SER A 80 1.09 -13.47 -6.43
C SER A 80 0.94 -13.29 -4.91
N ARG A 81 1.82 -13.93 -4.15
CA ARG A 81 1.85 -13.86 -2.67
C ARG A 81 1.95 -12.42 -2.19
N GLY A 82 2.89 -11.67 -2.78
CA GLY A 82 3.15 -10.29 -2.41
C GLY A 82 1.97 -9.38 -2.75
N MET A 83 1.35 -9.55 -3.93
CA MET A 83 0.17 -8.78 -4.28
C MET A 83 -1.00 -9.08 -3.35
N GLN A 84 -1.23 -10.35 -3.02
CA GLN A 84 -2.27 -10.76 -2.07
C GLN A 84 -2.05 -10.19 -0.66
N ALA A 85 -0.80 -9.98 -0.26
CA ALA A 85 -0.47 -9.33 1.00
C ALA A 85 -0.61 -7.80 0.93
N ASN A 86 -0.32 -7.22 -0.23
CA ASN A 86 -0.43 -5.77 -0.45
C ASN A 86 -1.88 -5.30 -0.55
N ILE A 87 -2.72 -6.09 -1.25
CA ILE A 87 -4.17 -5.87 -1.30
C ILE A 87 -4.86 -7.20 -1.03
N GLN A 88 -5.45 -7.35 0.13
CA GLN A 88 -6.17 -8.57 0.47
C GLN A 88 -7.47 -8.69 -0.34
N ALA A 89 -7.66 -9.84 -0.97
CA ALA A 89 -8.87 -10.13 -1.75
C ALA A 89 -9.21 -11.61 -1.70
N THR A 90 -10.50 -11.92 -1.66
CA THR A 90 -10.99 -13.29 -1.90
C THR A 90 -10.84 -13.64 -3.39
N GLU A 91 -10.82 -14.94 -3.72
CA GLU A 91 -10.78 -15.39 -5.12
C GLU A 91 -11.92 -14.81 -5.97
N GLU A 92 -13.12 -14.65 -5.39
CA GLU A 92 -14.25 -14.03 -6.05
C GLU A 92 -14.00 -12.53 -6.34
N GLN A 93 -13.42 -11.81 -5.38
CA GLN A 93 -13.03 -10.40 -5.57
C GLN A 93 -11.93 -10.26 -6.63
N GLN A 94 -10.89 -11.11 -6.58
CA GLN A 94 -9.82 -11.12 -7.59
C GLN A 94 -10.39 -11.35 -8.99
N LYS A 95 -11.28 -12.33 -9.12
CA LYS A 95 -11.99 -12.60 -10.38
C LYS A 95 -12.84 -11.42 -10.83
N ASN A 96 -13.58 -10.80 -9.91
CA ASN A 96 -14.43 -9.65 -10.23
C ASN A 96 -13.60 -8.45 -10.73
N LEU A 97 -12.45 -8.15 -10.12
CA LEU A 97 -11.55 -7.10 -10.59
C LEU A 97 -10.96 -7.42 -11.97
N THR A 98 -10.63 -8.69 -12.21
CA THR A 98 -10.18 -9.16 -13.53
C THR A 98 -11.28 -9.00 -14.59
N ASP A 99 -12.49 -9.43 -14.28
CA ASP A 99 -13.65 -9.30 -15.18
C ASP A 99 -14.01 -7.83 -15.45
N GLN A 100 -13.74 -6.93 -14.50
CA GLN A 100 -13.89 -5.49 -14.66
C GLN A 100 -12.79 -4.83 -15.48
N GLY A 101 -11.69 -5.52 -15.73
CA GLY A 101 -10.53 -5.01 -16.49
C GLY A 101 -9.59 -4.14 -15.65
N MET A 102 -9.61 -4.28 -14.33
CA MET A 102 -8.68 -3.60 -13.41
C MET A 102 -7.36 -4.35 -13.24
N VAL A 103 -7.29 -5.63 -13.60
CA VAL A 103 -6.13 -6.50 -13.41
C VAL A 103 -5.47 -6.83 -14.75
N THR A 104 -4.15 -6.68 -14.80
CA THR A 104 -3.30 -7.15 -15.92
C THR A 104 -2.36 -8.22 -15.37
N GLN A 105 -2.37 -9.41 -15.99
CA GLN A 105 -1.44 -10.52 -15.71
C GLN A 105 -0.34 -10.53 -16.77
N PHE A 106 0.93 -10.58 -16.36
CA PHE A 106 2.08 -10.57 -17.25
C PHE A 106 2.63 -11.98 -17.56
N ASP A 107 2.41 -12.93 -16.66
CA ASP A 107 2.94 -14.30 -16.77
C ASP A 107 2.05 -15.24 -17.57
N GLN A 108 0.78 -14.89 -17.78
CA GLN A 108 -0.15 -15.71 -18.53
C GLN A 108 -0.27 -15.20 -19.97
N ALA A 109 -0.14 -16.11 -20.93
CA ALA A 109 -0.53 -15.88 -22.32
C ALA A 109 -2.06 -15.68 -22.42
N TYR A 110 -2.57 -14.61 -21.82
CA TYR A 110 -3.95 -14.22 -22.00
C TYR A 110 -4.12 -13.78 -23.46
N THR A 111 -4.92 -14.53 -24.18
CA THR A 111 -5.33 -14.32 -25.58
C THR A 111 -6.23 -13.07 -25.70
N SER A 112 -5.82 -11.92 -25.20
CA SER A 112 -6.47 -10.66 -25.50
C SER A 112 -5.43 -9.61 -25.91
N ALA A 113 -5.65 -9.04 -27.03
CA ALA A 113 -5.14 -7.80 -27.68
C ALA A 113 -3.75 -7.20 -27.33
N ASN A 114 -3.10 -7.58 -26.24
CA ASN A 114 -1.79 -7.08 -25.81
C ASN A 114 -0.78 -8.23 -25.69
N SER A 115 -0.47 -8.86 -26.83
CA SER A 115 0.54 -9.93 -26.91
C SER A 115 1.97 -9.48 -26.57
N ASP A 116 2.20 -8.19 -26.45
CA ASP A 116 3.55 -7.62 -26.25
C ASP A 116 3.97 -7.59 -24.77
N LEU A 117 3.06 -7.88 -23.83
CA LEU A 117 3.34 -7.85 -22.39
C LEU A 117 3.66 -9.24 -21.80
N THR A 118 3.46 -10.30 -22.55
CA THR A 118 3.76 -11.66 -22.07
C THR A 118 5.26 -11.96 -22.19
N GLY A 119 5.85 -12.46 -21.10
CA GLY A 119 7.26 -12.85 -21.07
C GLY A 119 8.22 -11.68 -20.87
N MET A 120 7.75 -10.57 -20.30
CA MET A 120 8.64 -9.51 -19.84
C MET A 120 9.49 -10.02 -18.69
N GLU A 121 10.77 -10.20 -18.94
CA GLU A 121 11.74 -10.53 -17.90
C GLU A 121 13.09 -9.89 -18.24
N VAL A 122 13.81 -9.49 -17.22
CA VAL A 122 15.17 -8.95 -17.37
C VAL A 122 16.10 -9.73 -16.46
N THR A 123 17.15 -10.30 -17.06
CA THR A 123 18.21 -10.98 -16.32
C THR A 123 19.47 -10.14 -16.33
N SER A 124 20.00 -9.84 -15.15
CA SER A 124 21.26 -9.15 -14.94
C SER A 124 22.03 -9.86 -13.84
N GLU A 125 23.31 -10.15 -14.06
CA GLU A 125 24.22 -10.81 -13.09
C GLU A 125 23.67 -12.14 -12.51
N GLY A 126 22.87 -12.87 -13.30
CA GLY A 126 22.28 -14.15 -12.91
C GLY A 126 20.98 -14.02 -12.11
N ILE A 127 20.52 -12.82 -11.85
CA ILE A 127 19.23 -12.53 -11.19
C ILE A 127 18.22 -12.13 -12.26
N THR A 128 17.07 -12.79 -12.24
CA THR A 128 15.95 -12.50 -13.14
C THR A 128 14.84 -11.79 -12.36
N VAL A 129 14.41 -10.64 -12.86
CA VAL A 129 13.23 -9.92 -12.36
C VAL A 129 12.18 -9.94 -13.45
N LYS A 130 10.94 -10.23 -13.10
CA LYS A 130 9.80 -10.23 -14.01
C LYS A 130 8.55 -9.64 -13.36
N PRO A 131 7.79 -8.77 -14.03
CA PRO A 131 6.49 -8.35 -13.54
C PRO A 131 5.51 -9.52 -13.54
N MET A 132 4.69 -9.60 -12.51
CA MET A 132 3.70 -10.68 -12.33
C MET A 132 2.29 -10.20 -12.66
N GLU A 133 1.80 -9.24 -11.89
CA GLU A 133 0.51 -8.62 -12.13
C GLU A 133 0.53 -7.13 -11.77
N MET A 134 -0.44 -6.43 -12.36
CA MET A 134 -0.76 -5.04 -12.08
C MET A 134 -2.25 -4.90 -11.80
N ILE A 135 -2.59 -4.14 -10.77
CA ILE A 135 -3.97 -3.77 -10.43
C ILE A 135 -4.04 -2.25 -10.46
N ALA A 136 -4.93 -1.69 -11.27
CA ALA A 136 -4.97 -0.25 -11.48
C ALA A 136 -6.39 0.30 -11.52
N ASP A 137 -6.58 1.46 -10.89
CA ASP A 137 -7.74 2.32 -11.03
C ASP A 137 -7.36 3.75 -11.44
N GLY A 138 -8.26 4.72 -11.27
CA GLY A 138 -8.04 6.12 -11.65
C GLY A 138 -6.89 6.80 -10.91
N HIS A 139 -6.53 6.35 -9.70
CA HIS A 139 -5.57 7.01 -8.82
C HIS A 139 -4.35 6.16 -8.49
N PHE A 140 -4.51 4.84 -8.34
CA PHE A 140 -3.46 3.96 -7.87
C PHE A 140 -3.14 2.84 -8.85
N VAL A 141 -1.86 2.46 -8.86
CA VAL A 141 -1.35 1.27 -9.53
C VAL A 141 -0.58 0.44 -8.51
N HIS A 142 -1.00 -0.80 -8.32
CA HIS A 142 -0.26 -1.81 -7.58
C HIS A 142 0.41 -2.74 -8.58
N LEU A 143 1.71 -2.96 -8.40
CA LEU A 143 2.53 -3.73 -9.32
C LEU A 143 3.41 -4.68 -8.54
N SER A 144 3.43 -5.96 -8.92
CA SER A 144 4.29 -6.97 -8.31
C SER A 144 5.33 -7.49 -9.29
N PHE A 145 6.48 -7.86 -8.74
CA PHE A 145 7.60 -8.47 -9.44
C PHE A 145 8.07 -9.71 -8.72
N GLN A 146 8.33 -10.77 -9.45
CA GLN A 146 9.07 -11.93 -8.96
C GLN A 146 10.56 -11.73 -9.21
N VAL A 147 11.39 -12.12 -8.23
CA VAL A 147 12.85 -12.05 -8.29
C VAL A 147 13.40 -13.46 -8.07
N GLU A 148 14.15 -13.94 -9.06
CA GLU A 148 14.75 -15.27 -9.08
C GLU A 148 16.28 -15.20 -9.13
N GLY A 149 16.96 -16.18 -8.55
CA GLY A 149 18.41 -16.32 -8.65
C GLY A 149 19.20 -15.54 -7.62
N TYR A 150 18.57 -14.79 -6.70
CA TYR A 150 19.25 -14.14 -5.59
C TYR A 150 19.31 -15.08 -4.37
N ASP A 151 20.53 -15.39 -3.92
CA ASP A 151 20.73 -16.19 -2.71
C ASP A 151 20.70 -15.29 -1.46
N LEU A 152 19.47 -15.00 -1.01
CA LEU A 152 19.26 -14.18 0.19
C LEU A 152 19.76 -14.92 1.44
N PRO A 153 20.69 -14.34 2.23
CA PRO A 153 21.10 -14.90 3.51
C PRO A 153 19.94 -14.96 4.51
N ASP A 154 19.94 -16.00 5.35
CA ASP A 154 18.89 -16.20 6.33
C ASP A 154 18.82 -15.03 7.34
N GLY A 155 17.62 -14.50 7.56
CA GLY A 155 17.37 -13.41 8.49
C GLY A 155 17.82 -12.02 8.00
N GLU A 156 18.21 -11.90 6.73
CA GLU A 156 18.49 -10.61 6.11
C GLU A 156 17.28 -10.14 5.28
N GLU A 157 17.06 -8.83 5.25
CA GLU A 157 16.04 -8.16 4.47
C GLU A 157 16.57 -7.84 3.06
N PRO A 158 15.95 -8.36 1.99
CA PRO A 158 16.36 -8.03 0.63
C PRO A 158 16.01 -6.58 0.30
N PHE A 159 16.85 -5.94 -0.51
CA PHE A 159 16.68 -4.52 -0.82
C PHE A 159 17.30 -4.17 -2.18
N PHE A 160 16.56 -3.42 -3.01
CA PHE A 160 17.13 -2.72 -4.15
C PHE A 160 17.73 -1.40 -3.69
N GLU A 161 19.02 -1.14 -3.99
CA GLU A 161 19.70 0.09 -3.59
C GLU A 161 19.01 1.33 -4.18
N THR A 162 18.53 1.20 -5.42
CA THR A 162 17.78 2.25 -6.12
C THR A 162 16.59 1.66 -6.84
N VAL A 163 15.44 2.28 -6.67
CA VAL A 163 14.25 2.04 -7.49
C VAL A 163 13.75 3.38 -7.99
N LYS A 164 13.61 3.52 -9.30
CA LYS A 164 13.08 4.70 -9.98
C LYS A 164 11.84 4.33 -10.74
N VAL A 165 10.82 5.15 -10.61
CA VAL A 165 9.58 5.04 -11.40
C VAL A 165 9.20 6.41 -11.91
N TYR A 166 8.97 6.51 -13.21
CA TYR A 166 8.55 7.75 -13.85
C TYR A 166 7.67 7.47 -15.07
N THR A 167 7.00 8.50 -15.56
CA THR A 167 6.19 8.46 -16.80
C THR A 167 6.76 9.44 -17.82
N GLY A 168 6.37 9.30 -19.10
CA GLY A 168 6.85 10.18 -20.17
C GLY A 168 8.25 9.82 -20.68
N ASP A 169 8.79 10.66 -21.54
CA ASP A 169 10.05 10.37 -22.25
C ASP A 169 11.31 10.72 -21.44
N GLU A 170 11.19 11.55 -20.39
CA GLU A 170 12.32 12.03 -19.60
C GLU A 170 12.02 11.94 -18.10
N GLU A 171 12.89 11.25 -17.34
CA GLU A 171 12.79 11.09 -15.87
C GLU A 171 12.68 12.43 -15.12
N THR A 172 13.28 13.49 -15.64
CA THR A 172 13.40 14.79 -14.98
C THR A 172 12.29 15.79 -15.36
N ALA A 173 11.37 15.40 -16.24
CA ALA A 173 10.23 16.24 -16.57
C ALA A 173 9.32 16.43 -15.35
N GLU A 174 8.73 17.61 -15.16
CA GLU A 174 7.92 17.92 -13.99
C GLU A 174 6.67 17.02 -13.88
N ASP A 175 6.10 16.65 -15.01
CA ASP A 175 4.94 15.77 -15.14
C ASP A 175 5.27 14.27 -15.13
N SER A 176 6.57 13.92 -15.19
CA SER A 176 7.02 12.53 -15.19
C SER A 176 6.99 11.88 -13.81
N PHE A 177 6.96 12.68 -12.75
CA PHE A 177 7.11 12.19 -11.40
C PHE A 177 5.96 11.27 -10.96
N VAL A 178 6.33 10.18 -10.27
CA VAL A 178 5.42 9.20 -9.70
C VAL A 178 5.80 8.99 -8.23
N ASN A 179 4.83 9.10 -7.33
CA ASN A 179 5.02 8.67 -5.96
C ASN A 179 5.04 7.15 -5.92
N MET A 180 5.97 6.60 -5.15
CA MET A 180 6.16 5.17 -5.02
C MET A 180 6.35 4.79 -3.55
N ASN A 181 5.66 3.73 -3.14
CA ASN A 181 5.96 2.93 -1.96
C ASN A 181 6.22 1.50 -2.43
N GLY A 182 7.37 0.93 -2.09
CA GLY A 182 7.72 -0.42 -2.55
C GLY A 182 8.60 -1.15 -1.56
N SER A 183 8.38 -2.47 -1.43
CA SER A 183 9.14 -3.34 -0.54
C SER A 183 9.09 -4.79 -1.00
N PHE A 184 10.02 -5.59 -0.50
CA PHE A 184 9.94 -7.04 -0.62
C PHE A 184 8.88 -7.57 0.36
N TYR A 185 8.08 -8.50 -0.13
CA TYR A 185 7.11 -9.21 0.68
C TYR A 185 7.81 -10.11 1.71
N ASN A 186 7.49 -9.94 2.98
CA ASN A 186 8.16 -10.59 4.09
C ASN A 186 7.49 -11.87 4.62
N GLY A 187 6.52 -12.42 3.88
CA GLY A 187 5.83 -13.66 4.25
C GLY A 187 4.78 -13.51 5.36
N ILE A 188 4.43 -12.27 5.73
CA ILE A 188 3.46 -12.01 6.80
C ILE A 188 2.16 -11.50 6.18
N ILE A 189 1.06 -12.13 6.55
CA ILE A 189 -0.30 -11.76 6.20
C ILE A 189 -1.16 -11.65 7.46
N CYS A 190 -2.38 -11.19 7.33
CA CYS A 190 -3.37 -11.29 8.39
C CYS A 190 -4.20 -12.58 8.25
N ASP A 191 -4.40 -13.29 9.35
CA ASP A 191 -5.29 -14.44 9.40
C ASP A 191 -6.78 -14.00 9.33
N GLU A 192 -7.70 -14.96 9.29
CA GLU A 192 -9.15 -14.74 9.26
C GLU A 192 -9.70 -13.96 10.47
N ASN A 193 -8.95 -13.92 11.57
CA ASN A 193 -9.32 -13.18 12.79
C ASN A 193 -8.65 -11.81 12.84
N GLY A 194 -7.87 -11.48 11.81
CA GLY A 194 -7.14 -10.24 11.75
C GLY A 194 -5.84 -10.24 12.56
N ASN A 195 -5.31 -11.39 12.96
CA ASN A 195 -4.01 -11.45 13.60
C ASN A 195 -2.91 -11.66 12.57
N PRO A 196 -1.73 -11.06 12.74
CA PRO A 196 -0.61 -11.30 11.87
C PRO A 196 -0.13 -12.76 12.00
N ALA A 197 0.02 -13.43 10.86
CA ALA A 197 0.50 -14.79 10.74
C ALA A 197 1.38 -14.94 9.51
N TYR A 198 2.14 -16.02 9.40
CA TYR A 198 2.79 -16.35 8.14
C TYR A 198 1.74 -16.83 7.12
N GLU A 199 2.07 -16.73 5.85
CA GLU A 199 1.18 -17.13 4.74
C GLU A 199 0.72 -18.59 4.80
N ASP A 200 1.49 -19.46 5.46
CA ASP A 200 1.13 -20.86 5.72
C ASP A 200 0.14 -21.02 6.90
N GLY A 201 -0.32 -19.91 7.48
CA GLY A 201 -1.23 -19.86 8.62
C GLY A 201 -0.56 -20.17 9.96
N THR A 202 0.75 -20.36 10.01
CA THR A 202 1.46 -20.57 11.28
C THR A 202 1.64 -19.23 12.02
N PRO A 203 1.55 -19.25 13.38
CA PRO A 203 1.78 -18.06 14.18
C PRO A 203 3.18 -17.48 13.95
N LEU A 204 3.29 -16.16 14.03
CA LEU A 204 4.59 -15.49 13.96
C LEU A 204 5.54 -16.00 15.05
N THR A 205 6.79 -16.16 14.67
CA THR A 205 7.88 -16.50 15.58
C THR A 205 8.83 -15.32 15.73
N ALA A 206 9.51 -15.25 16.88
CA ALA A 206 10.49 -14.22 17.16
C ALA A 206 11.86 -14.82 17.41
N ASP A 207 12.90 -14.04 17.10
CA ASP A 207 14.28 -14.35 17.44
C ASP A 207 14.55 -14.21 18.97
N GLU A 208 15.78 -14.45 19.37
CA GLU A 208 16.20 -14.32 20.79
C GLU A 208 16.09 -12.88 21.36
N ASN A 209 15.97 -11.88 20.48
CA ASN A 209 15.80 -10.47 20.85
C ASN A 209 14.33 -10.04 20.84
N GLY A 210 13.41 -10.94 20.50
CA GLY A 210 11.97 -10.66 20.38
C GLY A 210 11.58 -9.96 19.07
N THR A 211 12.45 -9.96 18.07
CA THR A 211 12.15 -9.45 16.72
C THR A 211 11.44 -10.55 15.92
N THR A 212 10.34 -10.19 15.26
CA THR A 212 9.63 -11.13 14.37
C THR A 212 10.57 -11.63 13.27
N ILE A 213 10.59 -12.92 13.06
CA ILE A 213 11.35 -13.54 11.97
C ILE A 213 10.55 -13.37 10.67
N GLU A 214 11.11 -12.72 9.68
CA GLU A 214 10.50 -12.50 8.38
C GLU A 214 10.90 -13.62 7.41
N ARG A 215 9.98 -13.98 6.50
CA ARG A 215 10.16 -15.09 5.55
C ARG A 215 10.00 -14.59 4.12
N TYR A 216 11.02 -13.95 3.60
CA TYR A 216 10.99 -13.35 2.27
C TYR A 216 10.92 -14.38 1.14
N LYS A 217 11.61 -15.53 1.30
CA LYS A 217 11.65 -16.59 0.29
C LYS A 217 10.37 -17.40 0.24
N ALA A 218 9.85 -17.60 -0.96
CA ALA A 218 8.87 -18.65 -1.24
C ALA A 218 9.49 -20.05 -1.10
N GLU A 219 8.67 -21.10 -1.17
CA GLU A 219 9.14 -22.49 -1.12
C GLU A 219 10.13 -22.85 -2.23
N ASP A 220 10.00 -22.23 -3.40
CA ASP A 220 10.88 -22.39 -4.57
C ASP A 220 12.13 -21.48 -4.51
N GLY A 221 12.27 -20.68 -3.47
CA GLY A 221 13.38 -19.77 -3.27
C GLY A 221 13.24 -18.40 -3.92
N THR A 222 12.12 -18.11 -4.60
CA THR A 222 11.86 -16.81 -5.20
C THR A 222 11.51 -15.76 -4.16
N LEU A 223 11.76 -14.48 -4.51
CA LEU A 223 11.36 -13.32 -3.74
C LEU A 223 10.29 -12.55 -4.52
N GLU A 224 9.51 -11.75 -3.82
CA GLU A 224 8.53 -10.86 -4.46
C GLU A 224 8.72 -9.42 -3.99
N TYR A 225 8.76 -8.49 -4.95
CA TYR A 225 8.80 -7.06 -4.72
C TYR A 225 7.48 -6.44 -5.16
N VAL A 226 6.84 -5.69 -4.27
CA VAL A 226 5.54 -5.06 -4.52
C VAL A 226 5.67 -3.56 -4.39
N MET A 227 4.97 -2.83 -5.25
CA MET A 227 4.94 -1.37 -5.19
C MET A 227 3.53 -0.84 -5.40
N THR A 228 3.23 0.25 -4.69
CA THR A 228 2.04 1.07 -4.84
C THR A 228 2.46 2.42 -5.41
N LEU A 229 1.85 2.82 -6.52
CA LEU A 229 2.22 3.98 -7.31
C LEU A 229 1.03 4.92 -7.46
N TYR A 230 1.27 6.22 -7.45
CA TYR A 230 0.24 7.24 -7.74
C TYR A 230 0.87 8.55 -8.18
N LYS A 231 0.09 9.40 -8.87
CA LYS A 231 0.54 10.75 -9.25
C LYS A 231 0.48 11.70 -8.06
N PRO A 232 1.44 12.65 -7.94
CA PRO A 232 1.39 13.67 -6.90
C PRO A 232 0.23 14.67 -7.07
N ASP A 233 -0.21 14.89 -8.31
CA ASP A 233 -1.40 15.68 -8.61
C ASP A 233 -2.63 14.75 -8.59
N PRO A 234 -3.62 14.99 -7.72
CA PRO A 234 -4.81 14.14 -7.61
C PRO A 234 -5.72 14.19 -8.84
N GLU A 235 -5.53 15.17 -9.74
CA GLU A 235 -6.25 15.27 -11.01
C GLU A 235 -5.61 14.45 -12.13
N GLU A 236 -4.37 13.98 -11.93
CA GLU A 236 -3.67 13.13 -12.88
C GLU A 236 -3.91 11.66 -12.61
N SER A 237 -3.91 10.85 -13.66
CA SER A 237 -4.01 9.40 -13.61
C SER A 237 -2.82 8.75 -14.28
N LEU A 238 -2.42 7.60 -13.76
CA LEU A 238 -1.44 6.72 -14.41
C LEU A 238 -2.06 5.89 -15.54
N LEU A 239 -3.39 5.74 -15.58
CA LEU A 239 -4.06 4.95 -16.61
C LEU A 239 -3.73 5.45 -18.02
N GLY A 240 -3.32 4.52 -18.89
CA GLY A 240 -2.95 4.81 -20.28
C GLY A 240 -1.57 5.41 -20.46
N GLN A 241 -0.82 5.65 -19.37
CA GLN A 241 0.57 6.10 -19.45
C GLN A 241 1.54 4.92 -19.54
N MET A 242 2.78 5.20 -19.96
CA MET A 242 3.88 4.25 -19.90
C MET A 242 4.66 4.49 -18.61
N LEU A 243 4.77 3.47 -17.77
CA LEU A 243 5.66 3.47 -16.61
C LEU A 243 7.04 2.98 -17.02
N HIS A 244 8.06 3.76 -16.73
CA HIS A 244 9.46 3.36 -16.76
C HIS A 244 9.88 2.98 -15.35
N VAL A 245 10.13 1.69 -15.14
CA VAL A 245 10.57 1.15 -13.84
C VAL A 245 12.02 0.71 -13.97
N GLN A 246 12.91 1.25 -13.16
CA GLN A 246 14.31 0.86 -13.11
C GLN A 246 14.69 0.49 -11.68
N MET A 247 15.21 -0.72 -11.52
CA MET A 247 15.75 -1.23 -10.26
C MET A 247 17.24 -1.43 -10.42
N GLU A 248 18.04 -0.99 -9.44
CA GLU A 248 19.50 -1.10 -9.48
C GLU A 248 20.01 -1.74 -8.20
N ASN A 249 21.02 -2.59 -8.36
CA ASN A 249 21.79 -3.22 -7.28
C ASN A 249 20.91 -3.92 -6.25
N LEU A 250 20.82 -5.24 -6.34
CA LEU A 250 20.07 -6.04 -5.36
C LEU A 250 21.04 -6.54 -4.27
N GLY A 251 20.66 -6.31 -3.02
CA GLY A 251 21.44 -6.72 -1.86
C GLY A 251 20.56 -6.92 -0.65
N THR A 252 21.12 -6.69 0.51
CA THR A 252 20.41 -6.73 1.78
C THR A 252 20.58 -5.41 2.52
N VAL A 253 19.62 -5.10 3.40
CA VAL A 253 19.73 -3.95 4.29
C VAL A 253 19.82 -4.40 5.74
N ASN A 254 20.78 -3.82 6.47
CA ASN A 254 20.88 -3.98 7.90
C ASN A 254 20.79 -2.59 8.55
N LYS A 255 19.68 -2.33 9.22
CA LYS A 255 19.33 -1.02 9.78
C LYS A 255 19.23 0.07 8.71
N THR A 256 20.34 0.62 8.25
CA THR A 256 20.41 1.70 7.26
C THR A 256 21.54 1.50 6.25
N MET A 257 22.24 0.38 6.32
CA MET A 257 23.38 0.12 5.43
C MET A 257 23.00 -0.94 4.42
N PHE A 258 23.19 -0.60 3.14
CA PHE A 258 23.14 -1.56 2.06
C PHE A 258 24.37 -2.46 2.09
N MET A 259 24.17 -3.76 1.99
CA MET A 259 25.19 -4.79 2.11
C MET A 259 24.98 -5.89 1.08
N ASN A 260 26.03 -6.66 0.83
CA ASN A 260 25.96 -7.84 -0.03
C ASN A 260 25.38 -7.57 -1.43
N GLY A 261 25.57 -6.34 -1.93
CA GLY A 261 25.00 -5.90 -3.19
C GLY A 261 25.61 -6.63 -4.39
N ILE A 262 24.75 -7.06 -5.30
CA ILE A 262 25.10 -7.51 -6.64
C ILE A 262 24.79 -6.34 -7.57
N GLU A 263 25.81 -5.84 -8.27
CA GLU A 263 25.67 -4.76 -9.24
C GLU A 263 24.84 -5.28 -10.42
N GLY A 264 23.68 -4.68 -10.68
CA GLY A 264 22.79 -5.07 -11.75
C GLY A 264 21.78 -3.99 -12.05
N THR A 265 21.13 -4.06 -13.20
CA THR A 265 20.07 -3.15 -13.60
C THR A 265 18.95 -3.94 -14.27
N TRP A 266 17.73 -3.73 -13.79
CA TRP A 266 16.50 -4.31 -14.34
C TRP A 266 15.55 -3.17 -14.69
N SER A 267 15.28 -3.01 -15.99
CA SER A 267 14.45 -1.91 -16.51
C SER A 267 13.27 -2.44 -17.29
N PHE A 268 12.11 -1.84 -17.06
CA PHE A 268 10.85 -2.24 -17.67
C PHE A 268 10.08 -1.01 -18.17
N ASP A 269 9.48 -1.15 -19.35
CA ASP A 269 8.51 -0.22 -19.91
C ASP A 269 7.13 -0.88 -19.82
N ILE A 270 6.31 -0.46 -18.85
CA ILE A 270 5.04 -1.09 -18.52
C ILE A 270 3.89 -0.14 -18.88
N PRO A 271 3.10 -0.44 -19.92
CA PRO A 271 1.90 0.34 -20.21
C PRO A 271 0.87 0.10 -19.10
N VAL A 272 0.42 1.17 -18.45
CA VAL A 272 -0.61 1.07 -17.42
C VAL A 272 -1.95 0.83 -18.07
N SER A 273 -2.43 -0.40 -17.96
CA SER A 273 -3.78 -0.78 -18.31
C SER A 273 -4.59 -1.01 -17.05
N GLY A 274 -5.85 -0.64 -17.09
CA GLY A 274 -6.75 -0.74 -15.95
C GLY A 274 -8.06 -0.07 -16.29
N LYS A 275 -8.89 0.11 -15.29
CA LYS A 275 -10.16 0.79 -15.46
C LYS A 275 -10.45 1.65 -14.24
N ASP A 276 -10.76 2.91 -14.49
CA ASP A 276 -11.38 3.73 -13.45
C ASP A 276 -12.78 3.17 -13.15
N ALA A 277 -12.88 2.48 -12.01
CA ALA A 277 -14.11 1.87 -11.50
C ALA A 277 -14.70 2.69 -10.35
N ALA A 278 -14.21 3.90 -10.11
CA ALA A 278 -14.67 4.73 -9.02
C ALA A 278 -16.11 5.19 -9.22
N GLN A 279 -16.88 5.13 -8.13
CA GLN A 279 -18.23 5.71 -8.06
C GLN A 279 -18.14 7.01 -7.26
N THR A 280 -18.55 8.13 -7.87
CA THR A 280 -18.51 9.44 -7.23
C THR A 280 -19.84 9.76 -6.56
N TYR A 281 -19.76 10.28 -5.34
CA TYR A 281 -20.86 10.68 -4.50
C TYR A 281 -20.72 12.14 -4.11
N GLU A 282 -21.69 12.97 -4.45
CA GLU A 282 -21.81 14.35 -3.98
C GLU A 282 -22.41 14.34 -2.57
N LEU A 283 -21.67 14.81 -1.58
CA LEU A 283 -22.03 14.67 -0.16
C LEU A 283 -22.45 16.00 0.46
N ASN A 284 -21.64 17.04 0.32
CA ASN A 284 -21.84 18.35 0.96
C ASN A 284 -22.11 18.24 2.47
N ALA A 285 -21.35 17.36 3.15
CA ALA A 285 -21.54 16.99 4.54
C ALA A 285 -20.52 17.71 5.45
N PRO A 286 -20.93 18.64 6.31
CA PRO A 286 -20.05 19.24 7.28
C PRO A 286 -19.63 18.22 8.32
N LEU A 287 -18.35 18.17 8.65
CA LEU A 287 -17.83 17.33 9.73
C LEU A 287 -17.95 18.05 11.07
N GLU A 288 -18.38 17.31 12.10
CA GLU A 288 -18.57 17.89 13.44
C GLU A 288 -17.21 18.26 14.08
N ASN A 289 -17.17 19.43 14.71
CA ASN A 289 -16.02 19.96 15.47
C ASN A 289 -14.76 20.31 14.67
N VAL A 290 -14.84 20.27 13.34
CA VAL A 290 -13.77 20.74 12.45
C VAL A 290 -14.36 21.69 11.40
N ASN A 291 -13.55 22.63 10.92
CA ASN A 291 -13.98 23.60 9.91
C ASN A 291 -13.85 23.02 8.49
N VAL A 292 -14.36 21.80 8.29
CA VAL A 292 -14.25 21.08 7.03
C VAL A 292 -15.62 20.53 6.63
N THR A 293 -15.94 20.67 5.36
CA THR A 293 -17.08 20.02 4.70
C THR A 293 -16.57 19.04 3.67
N VAL A 294 -17.02 17.80 3.73
CA VAL A 294 -16.79 16.81 2.66
C VAL A 294 -17.68 17.17 1.49
N LEU A 295 -17.09 17.59 0.37
CA LEU A 295 -17.81 17.97 -0.84
C LEU A 295 -18.25 16.73 -1.61
N SER A 296 -17.29 15.86 -1.89
CA SER A 296 -17.50 14.64 -2.65
C SER A 296 -16.61 13.50 -2.18
N ALA A 297 -16.96 12.28 -2.53
CA ALA A 297 -16.11 11.12 -2.40
C ALA A 297 -16.23 10.24 -3.64
N ALA A 298 -15.10 9.81 -4.18
CA ALA A 298 -15.01 8.80 -5.22
C ALA A 298 -14.41 7.51 -4.63
N LEU A 299 -15.20 6.43 -4.66
CA LEU A 299 -14.80 5.12 -4.16
C LEU A 299 -14.59 4.16 -5.31
N SER A 300 -13.42 3.54 -5.35
CA SER A 300 -13.13 2.36 -6.14
C SER A 300 -13.01 1.11 -5.25
N PRO A 301 -12.95 -0.10 -5.80
CA PRO A 301 -12.67 -1.29 -5.00
C PRO A 301 -11.33 -1.27 -4.24
N ILE A 302 -10.36 -0.44 -4.66
CA ILE A 302 -8.99 -0.43 -4.15
C ILE A 302 -8.53 0.94 -3.63
N SER A 303 -9.36 1.98 -3.74
CA SER A 303 -8.98 3.32 -3.32
C SER A 303 -10.16 4.22 -2.98
N VAL A 304 -9.86 5.33 -2.33
CA VAL A 304 -10.78 6.43 -2.09
C VAL A 304 -10.13 7.76 -2.46
N ARG A 305 -10.93 8.65 -3.06
CA ARG A 305 -10.65 10.09 -3.13
C ARG A 305 -11.73 10.83 -2.39
N VAL A 306 -11.36 11.82 -1.59
CA VAL A 306 -12.28 12.72 -0.91
C VAL A 306 -11.85 14.16 -1.20
N ASP A 307 -12.82 15.00 -1.58
CA ASP A 307 -12.61 16.42 -1.77
C ASP A 307 -13.29 17.21 -0.64
N TYR A 308 -12.58 18.18 -0.12
CA TYR A 308 -12.99 18.97 1.04
C TYR A 308 -13.08 20.46 0.73
N GLU A 309 -14.06 21.14 1.37
CA GLU A 309 -14.05 22.59 1.54
C GLU A 309 -13.62 22.94 2.96
N VAL A 310 -12.63 23.82 3.09
CA VAL A 310 -12.12 24.31 4.37
C VAL A 310 -12.74 25.67 4.64
N THR A 311 -13.58 25.76 5.68
CA THR A 311 -14.43 26.93 5.96
C THR A 311 -13.86 27.85 7.06
N GLY A 312 -12.70 27.54 7.63
CA GLY A 312 -12.08 28.30 8.70
C GLY A 312 -10.66 27.83 9.03
N GLU A 313 -10.11 28.36 10.11
CA GLU A 313 -8.79 27.90 10.57
C GLU A 313 -8.85 26.46 11.05
N ILE A 314 -7.93 25.65 10.57
CA ILE A 314 -7.68 24.27 11.02
C ILE A 314 -6.48 24.32 11.97
N GLN A 315 -6.62 23.68 13.13
CA GLN A 315 -5.53 23.54 14.08
C GLN A 315 -4.59 22.43 13.63
N ALA A 316 -3.67 22.77 12.73
CA ALA A 316 -2.60 21.87 12.34
C ALA A 316 -1.61 21.66 13.50
N GLN A 317 -1.16 20.42 13.70
CA GLN A 317 -0.03 20.09 14.56
C GLN A 317 1.27 20.11 13.73
N GLU A 318 2.42 20.04 14.40
CA GLU A 318 3.74 20.25 13.76
C GLU A 318 4.02 19.30 12.58
N ASP A 319 3.39 18.11 12.58
CA ASP A 319 3.53 17.06 11.55
C ASP A 319 2.19 16.65 10.91
N ASP A 320 1.10 17.40 11.17
CA ASP A 320 -0.25 17.09 10.72
C ASP A 320 -0.87 18.37 10.15
N ASN A 321 -1.44 18.26 8.93
CA ASN A 321 -2.12 19.39 8.27
C ASN A 321 -3.50 19.70 8.88
N GLY A 322 -3.95 18.88 9.85
CA GLY A 322 -5.22 19.04 10.57
C GLY A 322 -6.45 18.67 9.74
N LEU A 323 -6.28 18.16 8.54
CA LEU A 323 -7.37 17.68 7.72
C LEU A 323 -7.86 16.30 8.24
N PRO A 324 -9.17 16.06 8.24
CA PRO A 324 -9.70 14.75 8.60
C PRO A 324 -9.33 13.70 7.55
N GLU A 325 -8.94 12.52 8.01
CA GLU A 325 -8.62 11.38 7.16
C GLU A 325 -9.74 10.33 7.22
N VAL A 326 -9.92 9.59 6.15
CA VAL A 326 -10.85 8.46 6.11
C VAL A 326 -10.35 7.36 7.04
N GLY A 327 -11.05 7.12 8.15
CA GLY A 327 -10.73 6.06 9.11
C GLY A 327 -11.28 4.68 8.72
N GLY A 328 -12.19 4.64 7.73
CA GLY A 328 -12.81 3.40 7.28
C GLY A 328 -14.17 3.60 6.62
N VAL A 329 -14.92 2.50 6.48
CA VAL A 329 -16.26 2.50 5.90
C VAL A 329 -17.27 1.76 6.78
N VAL A 330 -18.53 2.15 6.70
CA VAL A 330 -19.68 1.40 7.21
C VAL A 330 -20.38 0.73 6.04
N LEU A 331 -20.66 -0.56 6.16
CA LEU A 331 -21.38 -1.32 5.14
C LEU A 331 -22.90 -1.28 5.37
N LYS A 332 -23.66 -1.60 4.34
CA LYS A 332 -25.15 -1.59 4.38
C LYS A 332 -25.76 -2.55 5.40
N ASP A 333 -25.01 -3.58 5.81
CA ASP A 333 -25.41 -4.50 6.89
C ASP A 333 -25.12 -3.96 8.30
N GLY A 334 -24.48 -2.77 8.39
CA GLY A 334 -24.09 -2.11 9.62
C GLY A 334 -22.72 -2.52 10.15
N SER A 335 -22.02 -3.43 9.49
CA SER A 335 -20.64 -3.76 9.82
C SER A 335 -19.69 -2.60 9.46
N ARG A 336 -18.53 -2.57 10.09
CA ARG A 336 -17.52 -1.53 9.88
C ARG A 336 -16.21 -2.16 9.44
N MET A 337 -15.58 -1.56 8.45
CA MET A 337 -14.20 -1.85 8.06
C MET A 337 -13.35 -0.64 8.44
N LEU A 338 -12.45 -0.81 9.40
CA LEU A 338 -11.59 0.24 9.93
C LEU A 338 -10.16 0.03 9.46
N TYR A 339 -9.38 1.10 9.46
CA TYR A 339 -7.94 1.07 9.12
C TYR A 339 -7.68 0.47 7.74
N LEU A 340 -8.45 0.89 6.75
CA LEU A 340 -8.37 0.40 5.37
C LEU A 340 -7.19 0.97 4.58
N LEU A 341 -6.64 2.11 5.02
CA LEU A 341 -5.69 2.87 4.21
C LEU A 341 -4.27 2.30 4.27
N ASP A 342 -3.68 2.08 3.11
CA ASP A 342 -2.30 1.61 2.93
C ASP A 342 -1.47 2.59 2.09
N GLY A 343 -1.58 3.86 2.38
CA GLY A 343 -0.82 4.91 1.71
C GLY A 343 -1.65 5.80 0.82
N GLY A 344 -1.05 6.91 0.44
CA GLY A 344 -1.71 7.95 -0.34
C GLY A 344 -1.18 9.33 0.02
N GLN A 345 -1.99 10.33 -0.19
CA GLN A 345 -1.68 11.70 0.21
C GLN A 345 -2.93 12.48 0.56
N ILE A 346 -2.76 13.43 1.48
CA ILE A 346 -3.76 14.43 1.83
C ILE A 346 -3.11 15.82 1.74
N GLY A 347 -3.80 16.78 1.20
CA GLY A 347 -3.22 18.11 1.00
C GLY A 347 -4.24 19.16 0.58
N TYR A 348 -3.75 20.39 0.47
CA TYR A 348 -4.52 21.54 0.01
C TYR A 348 -4.29 21.77 -1.48
N GLN A 349 -5.38 21.97 -2.23
CA GLN A 349 -5.33 22.47 -3.61
C GLN A 349 -5.17 23.98 -3.63
N ASP A 350 -5.91 24.66 -2.73
CA ASP A 350 -5.84 26.12 -2.52
C ASP A 350 -6.13 26.46 -1.05
N ASP A 351 -6.44 27.73 -0.75
CA ASP A 351 -6.70 28.18 0.62
C ASP A 351 -8.02 27.64 1.22
N THR A 352 -8.93 27.14 0.38
CA THR A 352 -10.28 26.71 0.76
C THR A 352 -10.64 25.30 0.32
N HIS A 353 -9.82 24.67 -0.50
CA HIS A 353 -10.05 23.32 -0.98
C HIS A 353 -8.89 22.40 -0.63
N ALA A 354 -9.24 21.21 -0.20
CA ALA A 354 -8.30 20.15 0.14
C ALA A 354 -8.78 18.81 -0.44
N TYR A 355 -7.90 17.85 -0.43
CA TYR A 355 -8.22 16.50 -0.92
C TYR A 355 -7.47 15.45 -0.12
N GLU A 356 -7.99 14.24 -0.18
CA GLU A 356 -7.34 13.00 0.20
C GLU A 356 -7.46 12.00 -0.95
N ILE A 357 -6.35 11.34 -1.31
CA ILE A 357 -6.35 10.13 -2.12
C ILE A 357 -5.63 9.04 -1.34
N SER A 358 -6.26 7.89 -1.17
CA SER A 358 -5.69 6.81 -0.37
C SER A 358 -6.03 5.45 -0.98
N SER A 359 -5.03 4.56 -1.03
CA SER A 359 -5.23 3.17 -1.41
C SER A 359 -5.71 2.35 -0.22
N PHE A 360 -6.38 1.24 -0.49
CA PHE A 360 -6.83 0.29 0.50
C PHE A 360 -5.86 -0.89 0.61
N ASP A 361 -5.73 -1.45 1.81
CA ASP A 361 -5.01 -2.70 2.07
C ASP A 361 -5.80 -3.96 1.67
N ARG A 362 -7.06 -3.77 1.26
CA ARG A 362 -7.97 -4.84 0.85
C ARG A 362 -9.02 -4.37 -0.13
N VAL A 363 -9.50 -5.29 -0.95
CA VAL A 363 -10.60 -5.02 -1.89
C VAL A 363 -11.91 -4.85 -1.13
N ILE A 364 -12.62 -3.76 -1.43
CA ILE A 364 -13.97 -3.51 -0.91
C ILE A 364 -15.03 -3.70 -1.99
N ASP A 365 -16.22 -4.11 -1.59
CA ASP A 365 -17.41 -4.05 -2.44
C ASP A 365 -18.05 -2.67 -2.30
N VAL A 366 -17.77 -1.78 -3.26
CA VAL A 366 -18.27 -0.40 -3.26
C VAL A 366 -19.79 -0.34 -3.15
N ASP A 367 -20.49 -1.30 -3.78
CA ASP A 367 -21.95 -1.38 -3.73
C ASP A 367 -22.49 -1.69 -2.33
N GLN A 368 -21.68 -2.22 -1.43
CA GLN A 368 -22.05 -2.46 -0.04
C GLN A 368 -21.70 -1.30 0.90
N VAL A 369 -20.95 -0.31 0.46
CA VAL A 369 -20.63 0.85 1.30
C VAL A 369 -21.87 1.70 1.53
N GLN A 370 -22.11 2.04 2.80
CA GLN A 370 -23.18 2.95 3.23
C GLN A 370 -22.64 4.35 3.54
N SER A 371 -21.49 4.45 4.20
CA SER A 371 -20.88 5.73 4.58
C SER A 371 -19.38 5.59 4.83
N LEU A 372 -18.66 6.71 4.71
CA LEU A 372 -17.28 6.86 5.18
C LEU A 372 -17.27 7.17 6.68
N LEU A 373 -16.17 6.84 7.32
CA LEU A 373 -15.83 7.21 8.71
C LEU A 373 -14.61 8.13 8.66
N PHE A 374 -14.67 9.22 9.41
CA PHE A 374 -13.58 10.18 9.61
C PHE A 374 -13.20 10.24 11.08
#